data_1e569d9a20e804a0cd48b14f7a0666b0
#
_entry.id   1e569d9a20e804a0cd48b14f7a0666b0
#
_cell.length_a   1.000
_cell.length_b   1.000
_cell.length_c   1.000
_cell.angle_alpha   90.00
_cell.angle_beta   90.00
_cell.angle_gamma   90.00
#
_symmetry.space_group_name_H-M   'P 1'
#
loop_
_entity.id
_entity.type
_entity.pdbx_description
1 polymer ?
#
loop_
_entity_poly.entity_id
_entity_poly.type
_entity_poly.pdbx_seq_one_letter_code
_entity_poly.pdbx_strand_id
1 'polypeptide(L)'
;MIARSSPRSLMQGWIFGALVALVPNLTSALETKLSAPGASESLVERLEETSSVLTAETRGLDTSLEILSAALSDYRTIVQIMYDEGYFGPVVSIKLDGQEAAEIDALSAPSTFKRADITVDTGPRYRFGKAIVQPLAPDTVLPEDFAPGKRATTGAIQQAASAGVQGWRDAGHAKADVADQEVIARHAQARLDATIDLAPGPQLTFGKMIIQGDTTVQHSSIRKIAGFPSGEVYSPQKVQKVGTRLRRTGTFGVVSITERETPNPDGTLDFDATFEDLPPRRITFGAEIASRDGVDLTATWTHRNVFRRAERLRFEAALRNIGGAEDIDGRIGLRLDQPDRLGPDDSTFWSALLERRNTENYNVSVASLGYGARRTFSDQLYAEASAGFQWSDADDAYGDRRKFRYFIIPFRSEWDQRDSKVSATSGYYLDAQIMPFAGLSDTDSGIRFFFDGRGYTSLGSGGSIVLAGRVQLGSVYGPPADSVTPDFLFFSGGAGTVRGQPFESLGIPVGTGVAGGRSFLGLSGEVRGKVTNSLSLVGFYDYGAVDLTSVVGSGSREHSGAGIGVRYDLGGFGPLRFDLAVPVQGDTGDGLQFYLGIGQAF
;
A
#
# COMPACT_ATOMS: atom_id res chain seq x y z
N MET A 1 -19.82 5.42 65.71
CA MET A 1 -20.41 6.62 66.33
C MET A 1 -21.08 7.41 65.22
N ILE A 2 -22.39 7.33 65.18
CA ILE A 2 -23.42 8.38 65.06
C ILE A 2 -23.37 9.11 63.69
N ALA A 3 -24.24 8.91 62.78
CA ALA A 3 -25.70 8.91 62.63
C ALA A 3 -26.17 10.11 61.73
N ARG A 4 -26.94 9.78 60.67
CA ARG A 4 -28.22 10.38 60.22
C ARG A 4 -28.23 11.89 59.90
N SER A 5 -28.87 12.42 58.84
CA SER A 5 -30.21 12.14 58.29
C SER A 5 -30.46 13.09 57.08
N SER A 6 -31.24 12.65 56.11
CA SER A 6 -31.98 13.53 55.21
C SER A 6 -33.20 14.17 55.90
N PRO A 7 -33.88 15.22 55.38
CA PRO A 7 -34.99 14.96 54.46
C PRO A 7 -35.30 16.01 53.36
N ARG A 8 -36.22 15.59 52.50
CA ARG A 8 -36.97 16.24 51.43
C ARG A 8 -37.64 17.57 51.82
N SER A 9 -37.73 18.52 50.88
CA SER A 9 -38.98 19.28 50.70
C SER A 9 -39.12 19.81 49.27
N LEU A 10 -40.30 19.59 48.73
CA LEU A 10 -40.89 20.15 47.51
C LEU A 10 -41.05 21.66 47.65
N MET A 11 -40.77 22.41 46.58
CA MET A 11 -41.46 23.69 46.32
C MET A 11 -41.59 23.92 44.83
N GLN A 12 -42.87 23.90 44.37
CA GLN A 12 -43.33 24.31 43.04
C GLN A 12 -43.12 25.82 42.90
N GLY A 13 -42.42 26.23 41.83
CA GLY A 13 -42.37 27.63 41.41
C GLY A 13 -42.68 27.71 39.93
N TRP A 14 -43.81 28.26 39.58
CA TRP A 14 -44.26 28.63 38.27
C TRP A 14 -43.41 29.79 37.75
N ILE A 15 -42.71 29.59 36.65
CA ILE A 15 -42.10 30.70 35.88
C ILE A 15 -42.67 30.63 34.49
N PHE A 16 -43.43 31.66 34.11
CA PHE A 16 -43.83 32.00 32.75
C PHE A 16 -42.57 32.13 31.86
N GLY A 17 -42.31 31.17 31.04
CA GLY A 17 -41.32 31.27 29.97
C GLY A 17 -41.95 31.92 28.74
N ALA A 18 -41.49 33.12 28.41
CA ALA A 18 -41.80 33.76 27.15
C ALA A 18 -41.24 32.89 26.01
N LEU A 19 -42.12 32.36 25.18
CA LEU A 19 -41.83 31.71 23.91
C LEU A 19 -41.30 32.78 22.96
N VAL A 20 -39.99 33.01 22.90
CA VAL A 20 -39.39 33.74 21.78
C VAL A 20 -39.47 32.81 20.58
N ALA A 21 -40.42 33.04 19.71
CA ALA A 21 -40.47 32.42 18.38
C ALA A 21 -39.20 32.85 17.64
N LEU A 22 -38.21 31.97 17.57
CA LEU A 22 -37.18 32.02 16.54
C LEU A 22 -37.90 31.81 15.21
N VAL A 23 -38.22 32.90 14.54
CA VAL A 23 -38.52 32.88 13.12
C VAL A 23 -37.22 32.49 12.44
N PRO A 24 -37.09 31.34 11.78
CA PRO A 24 -35.93 31.10 10.95
C PRO A 24 -35.99 32.19 9.86
N ASN A 25 -34.99 33.04 9.80
CA ASN A 25 -34.73 33.83 8.62
C ASN A 25 -34.62 32.82 7.49
N LEU A 26 -35.62 32.69 6.67
CA LEU A 26 -35.53 32.07 5.36
C LEU A 26 -34.60 32.97 4.53
N THR A 27 -33.28 32.77 4.67
CA THR A 27 -32.34 33.22 3.66
C THR A 27 -32.79 32.52 2.39
N SER A 28 -33.32 33.28 1.44
CA SER A 28 -33.68 32.76 0.12
C SER A 28 -32.42 32.16 -0.48
N ALA A 29 -32.36 30.84 -0.64
CA ALA A 29 -31.29 30.16 -1.31
C ALA A 29 -31.05 30.79 -2.69
N LEU A 30 -29.80 30.98 -3.07
CA LEU A 30 -29.42 31.48 -4.39
C LEU A 30 -29.93 30.50 -5.47
N GLU A 31 -30.88 30.92 -6.32
CA GLU A 31 -31.30 30.13 -7.46
C GLU A 31 -30.18 30.14 -8.52
N THR A 32 -29.59 28.99 -8.81
CA THR A 32 -28.48 28.86 -9.77
C THR A 32 -28.94 28.15 -11.03
N LYS A 33 -28.50 28.61 -12.21
CA LYS A 33 -28.79 27.98 -13.49
C LYS A 33 -27.54 27.98 -14.37
N LEU A 34 -27.18 26.80 -14.90
CA LEU A 34 -26.17 26.65 -15.94
C LEU A 34 -26.81 26.36 -17.28
N SER A 35 -26.36 27.05 -18.32
CA SER A 35 -26.71 26.81 -19.72
C SER A 35 -25.45 26.72 -20.56
N ALA A 36 -25.15 25.55 -21.09
CA ALA A 36 -23.98 25.30 -21.96
C ALA A 36 -24.42 24.55 -23.22
N PRO A 37 -25.08 25.23 -24.20
CA PRO A 37 -25.58 24.61 -25.43
C PRO A 37 -24.43 23.93 -26.21
N GLY A 38 -24.61 22.66 -26.59
CA GLY A 38 -23.63 21.89 -27.36
C GLY A 38 -22.52 21.26 -26.52
N ALA A 39 -22.50 21.48 -25.21
CA ALA A 39 -21.58 20.77 -24.28
C ALA A 39 -22.01 19.31 -24.10
N SER A 40 -21.05 18.42 -23.86
CA SER A 40 -21.31 17.05 -23.43
C SER A 40 -21.82 17.02 -21.99
N GLU A 41 -22.58 15.98 -21.63
CA GLU A 41 -23.09 15.80 -20.26
C GLU A 41 -21.94 15.84 -19.23
N SER A 42 -20.83 15.15 -19.50
CA SER A 42 -19.65 15.16 -18.64
C SER A 42 -18.99 16.54 -18.49
N LEU A 43 -19.08 17.40 -19.51
CA LEU A 43 -18.57 18.77 -19.40
C LEU A 43 -19.51 19.63 -18.55
N VAL A 44 -20.82 19.46 -18.71
CA VAL A 44 -21.82 20.17 -17.89
C VAL A 44 -21.64 19.78 -16.41
N GLU A 45 -21.55 18.50 -16.11
CA GLU A 45 -21.30 17.98 -14.75
C GLU A 45 -20.00 18.57 -14.15
N ARG A 46 -18.91 18.57 -14.92
CA ARG A 46 -17.63 19.17 -14.49
C ARG A 46 -17.76 20.67 -14.21
N LEU A 47 -18.52 21.42 -15.02
CA LEU A 47 -18.78 22.83 -14.80
C LEU A 47 -19.62 23.05 -13.54
N GLU A 48 -20.64 22.23 -13.32
CA GLU A 48 -21.49 22.30 -12.12
C GLU A 48 -20.71 22.00 -10.84
N GLU A 49 -19.88 20.97 -10.84
CA GLU A 49 -19.06 20.60 -9.67
C GLU A 49 -17.96 21.61 -9.34
N THR A 50 -17.41 22.28 -10.36
CA THR A 50 -16.23 23.14 -10.18
C THR A 50 -16.62 24.60 -9.93
N SER A 51 -17.74 25.07 -10.44
CA SER A 51 -18.20 26.46 -10.29
C SER A 51 -18.47 26.79 -8.82
N SER A 52 -17.84 27.84 -8.34
CA SER A 52 -18.03 28.33 -6.98
C SER A 52 -19.41 28.93 -6.75
N VAL A 53 -20.02 29.52 -7.78
CA VAL A 53 -21.38 30.07 -7.72
C VAL A 53 -22.41 28.95 -7.70
N LEU A 54 -22.29 27.91 -8.55
CA LEU A 54 -23.23 26.80 -8.60
C LEU A 54 -23.16 25.94 -7.31
N THR A 55 -22.02 25.91 -6.65
CA THR A 55 -21.81 25.21 -5.39
C THR A 55 -21.86 26.13 -4.16
N ALA A 56 -22.37 27.37 -4.32
CA ALA A 56 -22.39 28.38 -3.26
C ALA A 56 -23.09 27.91 -1.98
N GLU A 57 -24.24 27.25 -2.10
CA GLU A 57 -25.01 26.71 -0.97
C GLU A 57 -24.21 25.66 -0.19
N THR A 58 -23.58 24.70 -0.89
CA THR A 58 -22.75 23.66 -0.25
C THR A 58 -21.48 24.19 0.36
N ARG A 59 -20.97 25.34 -0.13
CA ARG A 59 -19.79 26.03 0.40
C ARG A 59 -20.12 27.04 1.51
N GLY A 60 -21.42 27.28 1.78
CA GLY A 60 -21.85 28.24 2.79
C GLY A 60 -21.54 29.70 2.42
N LEU A 61 -21.62 30.07 1.13
CA LEU A 61 -21.45 31.44 0.69
C LEU A 61 -22.76 32.21 0.88
N ASP A 62 -22.88 33.00 1.94
CA ASP A 62 -24.11 33.62 2.37
C ASP A 62 -24.18 35.11 2.10
N THR A 63 -23.03 35.76 1.85
CA THR A 63 -22.98 37.21 1.62
C THR A 63 -22.93 37.57 0.14
N SER A 64 -23.49 38.73 -0.24
CA SER A 64 -23.45 39.18 -1.62
C SER A 64 -22.02 39.38 -2.16
N LEU A 65 -21.07 39.80 -1.31
CA LEU A 65 -19.67 39.96 -1.68
C LEU A 65 -19.00 38.61 -1.95
N GLU A 66 -19.30 37.58 -1.17
CA GLU A 66 -18.79 36.23 -1.42
C GLU A 66 -19.33 35.66 -2.73
N ILE A 67 -20.63 35.83 -3.00
CA ILE A 67 -21.26 35.38 -4.25
C ILE A 67 -20.69 36.15 -5.45
N LEU A 68 -20.49 37.46 -5.35
CA LEU A 68 -19.88 38.26 -6.41
C LEU A 68 -18.41 37.84 -6.63
N SER A 69 -17.66 37.65 -5.58
CA SER A 69 -16.27 37.18 -5.67
C SER A 69 -16.18 35.78 -6.31
N ALA A 70 -17.09 34.87 -5.96
CA ALA A 70 -17.22 33.56 -6.58
C ALA A 70 -17.51 33.68 -8.08
N ALA A 71 -18.49 34.54 -8.47
CA ALA A 71 -18.85 34.78 -9.87
C ALA A 71 -17.65 35.32 -10.68
N LEU A 72 -16.91 36.30 -10.12
CA LEU A 72 -15.72 36.85 -10.77
C LEU A 72 -14.59 35.84 -10.92
N SER A 73 -14.45 34.91 -9.96
CA SER A 73 -13.48 33.80 -10.04
C SER A 73 -13.88 32.79 -11.08
N ASP A 74 -15.20 32.52 -11.21
CA ASP A 74 -15.73 31.48 -12.10
C ASP A 74 -15.50 31.79 -13.59
N TYR A 75 -15.41 33.05 -14.01
CA TYR A 75 -15.02 33.37 -15.40
C TYR A 75 -13.69 32.70 -15.77
N ARG A 76 -12.67 32.80 -14.91
CA ARG A 76 -11.37 32.19 -15.15
C ARG A 76 -11.44 30.68 -15.07
N THR A 77 -12.14 30.15 -14.08
CA THR A 77 -12.29 28.71 -13.84
C THR A 77 -12.99 28.04 -15.02
N ILE A 78 -14.10 28.60 -15.49
CA ILE A 78 -14.86 28.07 -16.61
C ILE A 78 -14.03 28.13 -17.90
N VAL A 79 -13.37 29.26 -18.20
CA VAL A 79 -12.50 29.38 -19.39
C VAL A 79 -11.36 28.35 -19.34
N GLN A 80 -10.77 28.12 -18.17
CA GLN A 80 -9.72 27.08 -18.01
C GLN A 80 -10.28 25.68 -18.31
N ILE A 81 -11.43 25.33 -17.78
CA ILE A 81 -12.10 24.04 -18.07
C ILE A 81 -12.37 23.91 -19.57
N MET A 82 -12.82 24.99 -20.21
CA MET A 82 -13.07 24.98 -21.65
C MET A 82 -11.80 24.72 -22.46
N TYR A 83 -10.67 25.34 -22.08
CA TYR A 83 -9.36 25.11 -22.72
C TYR A 83 -8.87 23.68 -22.49
N ASP A 84 -9.07 23.13 -21.29
CA ASP A 84 -8.75 21.73 -20.98
C ASP A 84 -9.57 20.76 -21.83
N GLU A 85 -10.80 21.16 -22.21
CA GLU A 85 -11.71 20.41 -23.06
C GLU A 85 -11.56 20.72 -24.55
N GLY A 86 -10.59 21.57 -24.91
CA GLY A 86 -10.25 21.88 -26.31
C GLY A 86 -11.12 22.93 -26.97
N TYR A 87 -11.76 23.79 -26.19
CA TYR A 87 -12.54 24.93 -26.70
C TYR A 87 -11.76 26.23 -26.43
N PHE A 88 -11.13 26.81 -27.45
CA PHE A 88 -10.26 27.99 -27.30
C PHE A 88 -10.90 29.31 -27.76
N GLY A 89 -12.20 29.35 -27.82
CA GLY A 89 -12.98 30.54 -28.12
C GLY A 89 -14.32 30.55 -27.39
N PRO A 90 -14.37 30.12 -26.08
CA PRO A 90 -15.62 30.15 -25.35
C PRO A 90 -16.04 31.58 -25.02
N VAL A 91 -17.35 31.83 -24.97
CA VAL A 91 -17.91 33.06 -24.40
C VAL A 91 -18.65 32.69 -23.13
N VAL A 92 -18.21 33.27 -22.01
CA VAL A 92 -18.80 33.04 -20.68
C VAL A 92 -19.49 34.32 -20.21
N SER A 93 -20.75 34.20 -19.80
CA SER A 93 -21.54 35.25 -19.18
C SER A 93 -22.08 34.73 -17.85
N ILE A 94 -21.86 35.49 -16.79
CA ILE A 94 -22.35 35.19 -15.44
C ILE A 94 -23.19 36.37 -14.96
N LYS A 95 -24.47 36.16 -14.83
CA LYS A 95 -25.40 37.22 -14.42
C LYS A 95 -25.92 36.96 -13.02
N LEU A 96 -25.79 37.96 -12.17
CA LEU A 96 -26.40 38.01 -10.85
C LEU A 96 -27.61 38.94 -10.90
N ASP A 97 -28.80 38.39 -10.63
CA ASP A 97 -30.09 39.09 -10.73
C ASP A 97 -30.27 39.81 -12.09
N GLY A 98 -29.70 39.23 -13.17
CA GLY A 98 -29.83 39.75 -14.53
C GLY A 98 -28.73 40.73 -14.96
N GLN A 99 -27.88 41.22 -14.06
CA GLN A 99 -26.73 42.06 -14.36
C GLN A 99 -25.46 41.24 -14.50
N GLU A 100 -24.61 41.55 -15.48
CA GLU A 100 -23.34 40.86 -15.69
C GLU A 100 -22.42 41.07 -14.47
N ALA A 101 -21.93 39.99 -13.85
CA ALA A 101 -21.18 40.03 -12.60
C ALA A 101 -19.88 40.87 -12.73
N ALA A 102 -19.25 40.87 -13.91
CA ALA A 102 -18.06 41.67 -14.20
C ALA A 102 -18.33 43.20 -14.21
N GLU A 103 -19.60 43.61 -14.32
CA GLU A 103 -20.02 45.03 -14.34
C GLU A 103 -20.57 45.50 -12.98
N ILE A 104 -20.67 44.61 -11.99
CA ILE A 104 -21.14 44.95 -10.64
C ILE A 104 -19.98 45.53 -9.81
N ASP A 105 -20.15 46.76 -9.36
CA ASP A 105 -19.19 47.36 -8.41
C ASP A 105 -19.43 46.78 -7.01
N ALA A 106 -18.36 46.20 -6.44
CA ALA A 106 -18.42 45.57 -5.12
C ALA A 106 -18.87 46.54 -3.99
N LEU A 107 -18.63 47.82 -4.14
CA LEU A 107 -19.05 48.84 -3.17
C LEU A 107 -20.53 49.19 -3.27
N SER A 108 -21.15 48.92 -4.40
CA SER A 108 -22.58 49.19 -4.66
C SER A 108 -23.38 47.89 -4.84
N ALA A 109 -22.81 46.74 -4.50
CA ALA A 109 -23.50 45.47 -4.59
C ALA A 109 -24.77 45.41 -3.68
N PRO A 110 -25.89 44.79 -4.12
CA PRO A 110 -27.09 44.66 -3.30
C PRO A 110 -26.78 43.82 -2.05
N SER A 111 -27.60 43.94 -1.03
CA SER A 111 -27.44 43.18 0.23
C SER A 111 -27.50 41.66 0.05
N THR A 112 -28.21 41.18 -0.98
CA THR A 112 -28.35 39.77 -1.33
C THR A 112 -28.57 39.61 -2.84
N PHE A 113 -28.04 38.53 -3.43
CA PHE A 113 -28.40 38.08 -4.75
C PHE A 113 -29.41 36.92 -4.65
N LYS A 114 -30.42 36.90 -5.54
CA LYS A 114 -31.48 35.88 -5.56
C LYS A 114 -31.21 34.83 -6.63
N ARG A 115 -30.56 35.22 -7.73
CA ARG A 115 -30.39 34.38 -8.90
C ARG A 115 -29.03 34.57 -9.54
N ALA A 116 -28.41 33.45 -9.93
CA ALA A 116 -27.21 33.41 -10.73
C ALA A 116 -27.40 32.57 -11.99
N ASP A 117 -27.32 33.21 -13.15
CA ASP A 117 -27.39 32.55 -14.45
C ASP A 117 -26.02 32.51 -15.09
N ILE A 118 -25.49 31.31 -15.30
CA ILE A 118 -24.22 31.08 -16.02
C ILE A 118 -24.54 30.58 -17.41
N THR A 119 -24.06 31.29 -18.43
CA THR A 119 -24.19 30.89 -19.83
C THR A 119 -22.80 30.71 -20.44
N VAL A 120 -22.57 29.52 -21.02
CA VAL A 120 -21.29 29.17 -21.65
C VAL A 120 -21.58 28.82 -23.11
N ASP A 121 -21.21 29.70 -24.04
CA ASP A 121 -21.10 29.34 -25.45
C ASP A 121 -19.75 28.70 -25.68
N THR A 122 -19.73 27.42 -25.94
CA THR A 122 -18.47 26.64 -26.06
C THR A 122 -17.68 26.99 -27.30
N GLY A 123 -18.34 27.44 -28.34
CA GLY A 123 -17.74 27.52 -29.67
C GLY A 123 -17.34 26.16 -30.24
N PRO A 124 -16.55 26.11 -31.32
CA PRO A 124 -16.06 24.86 -31.90
C PRO A 124 -14.92 24.26 -31.10
N ARG A 125 -14.80 22.92 -31.13
CA ARG A 125 -13.62 22.22 -30.61
C ARG A 125 -12.44 22.39 -31.54
N TYR A 126 -11.28 22.73 -30.98
CA TYR A 126 -10.04 22.94 -31.71
C TYR A 126 -9.26 21.64 -31.88
N ARG A 127 -8.52 21.58 -32.99
CA ARG A 127 -7.53 20.53 -33.26
C ARG A 127 -6.18 21.17 -33.47
N PHE A 128 -5.11 20.45 -33.13
CA PHE A 128 -3.76 20.94 -33.41
C PHE A 128 -3.57 21.15 -34.94
N GLY A 129 -3.14 22.33 -35.32
CA GLY A 129 -2.61 22.64 -36.63
C GLY A 129 -1.11 22.29 -36.67
N LYS A 130 -0.34 22.95 -35.80
CA LYS A 130 1.04 22.61 -35.49
C LYS A 130 1.12 22.06 -34.06
N ALA A 131 1.98 21.05 -33.85
CA ALA A 131 2.29 20.49 -32.55
C ALA A 131 3.78 20.14 -32.55
N ILE A 132 4.60 21.06 -32.04
CA ILE A 132 6.07 20.99 -32.17
C ILE A 132 6.68 21.16 -30.80
N VAL A 133 7.61 20.26 -30.43
CA VAL A 133 8.53 20.41 -29.29
C VAL A 133 9.95 20.30 -29.84
N GLN A 134 10.78 21.29 -29.57
CA GLN A 134 12.14 21.33 -30.11
C GLN A 134 13.11 22.08 -29.19
N PRO A 135 14.42 21.70 -29.19
CA PRO A 135 14.95 20.44 -29.70
C PRO A 135 14.55 19.27 -28.80
N LEU A 136 14.38 18.08 -29.35
CA LEU A 136 14.13 16.86 -28.59
C LEU A 136 15.42 16.10 -28.33
N ALA A 137 15.54 15.50 -27.16
CA ALA A 137 16.58 14.52 -26.86
C ALA A 137 16.33 13.20 -27.61
N PRO A 138 17.37 12.42 -27.93
CA PRO A 138 17.21 11.08 -28.49
C PRO A 138 16.23 10.25 -27.65
N ASP A 139 15.47 9.38 -28.30
CA ASP A 139 14.50 8.45 -27.69
C ASP A 139 13.35 9.10 -26.92
N THR A 140 13.17 10.43 -27.00
CA THR A 140 12.03 11.12 -26.38
C THR A 140 10.74 10.78 -27.13
N VAL A 141 9.76 10.21 -26.40
CA VAL A 141 8.43 9.92 -26.92
C VAL A 141 7.46 10.99 -26.43
N LEU A 142 6.88 11.72 -27.38
CA LEU A 142 5.82 12.69 -27.06
C LEU A 142 4.47 11.98 -26.89
N PRO A 143 3.53 12.56 -26.10
CA PRO A 143 2.17 12.03 -25.98
C PRO A 143 1.48 11.93 -27.35
N GLU A 144 0.76 10.83 -27.59
CA GLU A 144 0.03 10.60 -28.85
C GLU A 144 -1.05 11.65 -29.14
N ASP A 145 -1.57 12.30 -28.10
CA ASP A 145 -2.57 13.36 -28.21
C ASP A 145 -1.96 14.71 -28.61
N PHE A 146 -0.64 14.88 -28.50
CA PHE A 146 0.04 16.08 -28.98
C PHE A 146 0.56 15.88 -30.41
N ALA A 147 -0.35 15.86 -31.36
CA ALA A 147 -0.02 15.68 -32.78
C ALA A 147 -1.00 16.48 -33.69
N PRO A 148 -0.57 16.89 -34.90
CA PRO A 148 -1.45 17.57 -35.86
C PRO A 148 -2.75 16.77 -36.10
N GLY A 149 -3.90 17.46 -36.08
CA GLY A 149 -5.22 16.85 -36.28
C GLY A 149 -5.83 16.23 -35.02
N LYS A 150 -5.09 16.00 -33.95
CA LYS A 150 -5.61 15.56 -32.65
C LYS A 150 -6.34 16.71 -31.96
N ARG A 151 -7.16 16.38 -30.95
CA ARG A 151 -7.86 17.38 -30.13
C ARG A 151 -6.84 18.24 -29.39
N ALA A 152 -6.92 19.54 -29.56
CA ALA A 152 -6.04 20.46 -28.86
C ALA A 152 -6.57 20.70 -27.44
N THR A 153 -5.76 20.39 -26.43
CA THR A 153 -6.07 20.61 -25.01
C THR A 153 -4.86 21.19 -24.29
N THR A 154 -5.07 21.97 -23.24
CA THR A 154 -3.97 22.48 -22.40
C THR A 154 -3.18 21.35 -21.77
N GLY A 155 -3.85 20.28 -21.36
CA GLY A 155 -3.22 19.09 -20.80
C GLY A 155 -2.25 18.41 -21.77
N ALA A 156 -2.60 18.28 -23.07
CA ALA A 156 -1.71 17.70 -24.08
C ALA A 156 -0.45 18.56 -24.29
N ILE A 157 -0.60 19.89 -24.29
CA ILE A 157 0.54 20.83 -24.41
C ILE A 157 1.48 20.69 -23.20
N GLN A 158 0.94 20.70 -21.97
CA GLN A 158 1.74 20.57 -20.75
C GLN A 158 2.45 19.21 -20.67
N GLN A 159 1.78 18.13 -21.03
CA GLN A 159 2.37 16.79 -21.08
C GLN A 159 3.49 16.69 -22.13
N ALA A 160 3.33 17.34 -23.30
CA ALA A 160 4.35 17.37 -24.31
C ALA A 160 5.59 18.18 -23.86
N ALA A 161 5.39 19.33 -23.24
CA ALA A 161 6.46 20.13 -22.62
C ALA A 161 7.22 19.32 -21.57
N SER A 162 6.48 18.68 -20.65
CA SER A 162 7.06 17.85 -19.60
C SER A 162 7.82 16.67 -20.16
N ALA A 163 7.30 15.99 -21.18
CA ALA A 163 7.98 14.87 -21.84
C ALA A 163 9.28 15.30 -22.54
N GLY A 164 9.28 16.46 -23.20
CA GLY A 164 10.46 17.03 -23.80
C GLY A 164 11.56 17.38 -22.80
N VAL A 165 11.20 18.06 -21.71
CA VAL A 165 12.12 18.37 -20.60
C VAL A 165 12.65 17.12 -19.95
N GLN A 166 11.76 16.12 -19.67
CA GLN A 166 12.16 14.85 -19.06
C GLN A 166 13.14 14.08 -19.96
N GLY A 167 12.93 14.06 -21.28
CA GLY A 167 13.85 13.43 -22.22
C GLY A 167 15.28 14.00 -22.12
N TRP A 168 15.43 15.30 -22.04
CA TRP A 168 16.72 15.93 -21.84
C TRP A 168 17.32 15.66 -20.45
N ARG A 169 16.49 15.65 -19.40
CA ARG A 169 16.94 15.28 -18.05
C ARG A 169 17.42 13.83 -17.99
N ASP A 170 16.77 12.90 -18.69
CA ASP A 170 17.19 11.51 -18.80
C ASP A 170 18.50 11.35 -19.58
N ALA A 171 18.77 12.25 -20.54
CA ALA A 171 20.03 12.33 -21.28
C ALA A 171 21.18 13.03 -20.49
N GLY A 172 20.94 13.41 -19.24
CA GLY A 172 21.95 14.01 -18.36
C GLY A 172 21.93 15.54 -18.25
N HIS A 173 20.96 16.20 -18.86
CA HIS A 173 20.80 17.66 -18.82
C HIS A 173 19.89 18.07 -17.66
N ALA A 174 20.45 18.08 -16.45
CA ALA A 174 19.69 18.28 -15.22
C ALA A 174 18.88 19.59 -15.18
N LYS A 175 19.36 20.63 -15.86
CA LYS A 175 18.77 21.97 -15.91
C LYS A 175 17.97 22.23 -17.19
N ALA A 176 17.55 21.18 -17.88
CA ALA A 176 16.64 21.33 -19.01
C ALA A 176 15.31 21.94 -18.55
N ASP A 177 14.83 22.91 -19.30
CA ASP A 177 13.60 23.65 -19.03
C ASP A 177 12.94 24.10 -20.34
N VAL A 178 11.71 24.61 -20.26
CA VAL A 178 11.04 25.26 -21.39
C VAL A 178 11.61 26.68 -21.52
N ALA A 179 12.20 26.98 -22.68
CA ALA A 179 12.74 28.31 -22.98
C ALA A 179 11.64 29.28 -23.40
N ASP A 180 10.71 28.80 -24.27
CA ASP A 180 9.59 29.58 -24.76
C ASP A 180 8.43 28.66 -25.15
N GLN A 181 7.21 29.20 -25.09
CA GLN A 181 6.01 28.50 -25.51
C GLN A 181 5.08 29.44 -26.25
N GLU A 182 4.89 29.17 -27.53
CA GLU A 182 3.97 29.91 -28.37
C GLU A 182 2.71 29.07 -28.67
N VAL A 183 1.53 29.59 -28.29
CA VAL A 183 0.24 28.95 -28.55
C VAL A 183 -0.68 29.93 -29.28
N ILE A 184 -0.99 29.64 -30.56
CA ILE A 184 -1.80 30.52 -31.41
C ILE A 184 -3.12 29.86 -31.76
N ALA A 185 -4.23 30.46 -31.33
CA ALA A 185 -5.57 30.01 -31.72
C ALA A 185 -6.00 30.64 -33.07
N ARG A 186 -6.21 29.80 -34.08
CA ARG A 186 -6.73 30.20 -35.39
C ARG A 186 -8.24 30.00 -35.43
N HIS A 187 -8.98 30.97 -34.91
CA HIS A 187 -10.44 30.90 -34.70
C HIS A 187 -11.21 30.54 -35.98
N ALA A 188 -10.86 31.15 -37.13
CA ALA A 188 -11.56 30.90 -38.41
C ALA A 188 -11.49 29.43 -38.87
N GLN A 189 -10.51 28.67 -38.40
CA GLN A 189 -10.27 27.28 -38.81
C GLN A 189 -10.47 26.28 -37.67
N ALA A 190 -10.81 26.76 -36.46
CA ALA A 190 -10.82 26.00 -35.22
C ALA A 190 -9.54 25.16 -35.03
N ARG A 191 -8.38 25.77 -35.26
CA ARG A 191 -7.06 25.14 -35.10
C ARG A 191 -6.25 25.86 -34.04
N LEU A 192 -5.42 25.06 -33.34
CA LEU A 192 -4.44 25.55 -32.37
C LEU A 192 -3.03 25.18 -32.86
N ASP A 193 -2.19 26.15 -33.08
CA ASP A 193 -0.77 25.93 -33.34
C ASP A 193 -0.02 26.07 -32.02
N ALA A 194 0.72 25.03 -31.62
CA ALA A 194 1.54 25.03 -30.41
C ALA A 194 3.00 24.71 -30.78
N THR A 195 3.90 25.57 -30.38
CA THR A 195 5.35 25.38 -30.50
C THR A 195 5.96 25.55 -29.11
N ILE A 196 6.76 24.58 -28.70
CA ILE A 196 7.43 24.56 -27.39
C ILE A 196 8.92 24.47 -27.68
N ASP A 197 9.65 25.52 -27.34
CA ASP A 197 11.10 25.57 -27.46
C ASP A 197 11.74 25.23 -26.11
N LEU A 198 12.64 24.24 -26.13
CA LEU A 198 13.32 23.74 -24.95
C LEU A 198 14.74 24.31 -24.85
N ALA A 199 15.18 24.58 -23.65
CA ALA A 199 16.56 24.89 -23.30
C ALA A 199 17.19 23.68 -22.59
N PRO A 200 17.95 22.82 -23.29
CA PRO A 200 18.57 21.65 -22.67
C PRO A 200 19.58 21.99 -21.56
N GLY A 201 20.27 23.11 -21.69
CA GLY A 201 21.42 23.42 -20.83
C GLY A 201 22.59 22.44 -21.06
N PRO A 202 23.67 22.51 -20.25
CA PRO A 202 24.81 21.60 -20.35
C PRO A 202 24.47 20.19 -19.80
N GLN A 203 25.12 19.15 -20.35
CA GLN A 203 25.15 17.86 -19.69
C GLN A 203 25.98 17.96 -18.40
N LEU A 204 25.45 17.44 -17.30
CA LEU A 204 26.06 17.55 -15.96
C LEU A 204 26.37 16.16 -15.40
N THR A 205 27.35 16.12 -14.49
CA THR A 205 27.64 14.95 -13.68
C THR A 205 27.25 15.19 -12.22
N PHE A 206 27.02 14.13 -11.46
CA PHE A 206 26.76 14.24 -10.02
C PHE A 206 27.98 14.78 -9.27
N GLY A 207 27.80 15.85 -8.52
CA GLY A 207 28.77 16.41 -7.61
C GLY A 207 28.75 15.72 -6.24
N LYS A 208 28.54 16.50 -5.18
CA LYS A 208 28.49 16.01 -3.78
C LYS A 208 27.06 15.99 -3.27
N MET A 209 26.75 15.00 -2.42
CA MET A 209 25.57 15.01 -1.55
C MET A 209 25.90 15.71 -0.24
N ILE A 210 25.29 16.86 -0.01
CA ILE A 210 25.48 17.70 1.17
C ILE A 210 24.33 17.45 2.12
N ILE A 211 24.65 16.86 3.28
CA ILE A 211 23.66 16.54 4.30
C ILE A 211 23.38 17.82 5.10
N GLN A 212 22.10 18.20 5.16
CA GLN A 212 21.62 19.38 5.88
C GLN A 212 20.61 18.99 6.97
N GLY A 213 20.51 19.84 8.00
CA GLY A 213 19.59 19.65 9.12
C GLY A 213 20.11 18.66 10.17
N ASP A 214 19.28 18.44 11.20
CA ASP A 214 19.60 17.60 12.34
C ASP A 214 19.04 16.21 12.15
N THR A 215 19.92 15.20 12.12
CA THR A 215 19.54 13.79 12.15
C THR A 215 20.37 13.03 13.18
N THR A 216 19.76 12.06 13.83
CA THR A 216 20.44 11.20 14.79
C THR A 216 21.32 10.15 14.12
N VAL A 217 21.22 9.97 12.80
CA VAL A 217 22.02 9.01 12.03
C VAL A 217 23.37 9.61 11.66
N GLN A 218 24.45 8.87 11.81
CA GLN A 218 25.79 9.30 11.40
C GLN A 218 25.82 9.59 9.89
N HIS A 219 26.37 10.74 9.49
CA HIS A 219 26.46 11.15 8.09
C HIS A 219 27.27 10.16 7.22
N SER A 220 28.25 9.47 7.80
CA SER A 220 28.99 8.42 7.10
C SER A 220 28.12 7.22 6.72
N SER A 221 27.18 6.84 7.59
CA SER A 221 26.21 5.77 7.32
C SER A 221 25.17 6.21 6.28
N ILE A 222 24.68 7.46 6.37
CA ILE A 222 23.80 8.03 5.37
C ILE A 222 24.43 7.95 3.98
N ARG A 223 25.71 8.37 3.83
CA ARG A 223 26.41 8.30 2.53
C ARG A 223 26.56 6.88 2.00
N LYS A 224 26.87 5.92 2.87
CA LYS A 224 26.98 4.50 2.48
C LYS A 224 25.66 3.93 2.01
N ILE A 225 24.58 4.16 2.78
CA ILE A 225 23.21 3.69 2.46
C ILE A 225 22.72 4.34 1.17
N ALA A 226 22.93 5.64 1.02
CA ALA A 226 22.55 6.40 -0.16
C ALA A 226 23.19 5.84 -1.44
N GLY A 227 24.47 5.49 -1.39
CA GLY A 227 25.24 5.09 -2.57
C GLY A 227 25.13 6.17 -3.65
N PHE A 228 25.39 7.44 -3.26
CA PHE A 228 25.26 8.59 -4.16
C PHE A 228 26.27 8.48 -5.30
N PRO A 229 25.83 8.61 -6.58
CA PRO A 229 26.64 8.29 -7.76
C PRO A 229 27.55 9.44 -8.20
N SER A 230 28.37 10.01 -7.29
CA SER A 230 29.28 11.13 -7.61
C SER A 230 30.19 10.81 -8.79
N GLY A 231 30.32 11.76 -9.73
CA GLY A 231 31.12 11.64 -10.94
C GLY A 231 30.43 10.94 -12.11
N GLU A 232 29.28 10.29 -11.90
CA GLU A 232 28.50 9.71 -12.97
C GLU A 232 27.63 10.77 -13.67
N VAL A 233 27.24 10.54 -14.92
CA VAL A 233 26.29 11.40 -15.63
C VAL A 233 24.98 11.45 -14.86
N TYR A 234 24.43 12.64 -14.74
CA TYR A 234 23.14 12.89 -14.07
C TYR A 234 22.02 12.02 -14.64
N SER A 235 21.14 11.56 -13.78
CA SER A 235 19.94 10.82 -14.12
C SER A 235 18.90 10.98 -13.00
N PRO A 236 17.66 11.40 -13.30
CA PRO A 236 16.58 11.51 -12.31
C PRO A 236 16.32 10.19 -11.59
N GLN A 237 16.41 9.07 -12.31
CA GLN A 237 16.19 7.72 -11.75
C GLN A 237 17.24 7.37 -10.68
N LYS A 238 18.50 7.82 -10.86
CA LYS A 238 19.54 7.64 -9.84
C LYS A 238 19.26 8.47 -8.60
N VAL A 239 18.77 9.71 -8.73
CA VAL A 239 18.34 10.53 -7.59
C VAL A 239 17.20 9.87 -6.82
N GLN A 240 16.19 9.39 -7.55
CA GLN A 240 15.07 8.68 -6.96
C GLN A 240 15.53 7.41 -6.21
N LYS A 241 16.47 6.65 -6.79
CA LYS A 241 17.04 5.45 -6.17
C LYS A 241 17.77 5.76 -4.86
N VAL A 242 18.52 6.86 -4.79
CA VAL A 242 19.16 7.34 -3.56
C VAL A 242 18.10 7.60 -2.47
N GLY A 243 17.05 8.33 -2.80
CA GLY A 243 15.94 8.61 -1.88
C GLY A 243 15.24 7.33 -1.40
N THR A 244 14.99 6.40 -2.28
CA THR A 244 14.36 5.09 -1.97
C THR A 244 15.23 4.27 -1.01
N ARG A 245 16.54 4.20 -1.21
CA ARG A 245 17.47 3.48 -0.32
C ARG A 245 17.43 4.04 1.10
N LEU A 246 17.40 5.34 1.25
CA LEU A 246 17.35 6.01 2.55
C LEU A 246 15.99 5.79 3.24
N ARG A 247 14.87 5.96 2.53
CA ARG A 247 13.52 5.70 3.06
C ARG A 247 13.32 4.24 3.49
N ARG A 248 13.92 3.29 2.75
CA ARG A 248 13.85 1.83 3.04
C ARG A 248 14.39 1.47 4.42
N THR A 249 15.30 2.24 5.00
CA THR A 249 15.79 2.01 6.37
C THR A 249 14.68 2.07 7.41
N GLY A 250 13.60 2.82 7.12
CA GLY A 250 12.48 3.08 8.04
C GLY A 250 12.88 3.97 9.23
N THR A 251 14.04 4.64 9.15
CA THR A 251 14.52 5.58 10.18
C THR A 251 14.02 6.99 9.92
N PHE A 252 13.90 7.36 8.64
CA PHE A 252 13.49 8.69 8.22
C PHE A 252 12.01 8.74 7.85
N GLY A 253 11.29 9.77 8.29
CA GLY A 253 9.93 10.11 7.87
C GLY A 253 9.93 10.94 6.60
N VAL A 254 10.88 11.90 6.51
CA VAL A 254 11.09 12.70 5.32
C VAL A 254 12.53 12.49 4.82
N VAL A 255 12.65 12.28 3.52
CA VAL A 255 13.94 12.29 2.80
C VAL A 255 13.73 13.17 1.57
N SER A 256 14.31 14.34 1.58
CA SER A 256 14.34 15.27 0.44
C SER A 256 15.75 15.35 -0.14
N ILE A 257 15.86 15.15 -1.45
CA ILE A 257 17.12 15.26 -2.18
C ILE A 257 16.86 16.23 -3.32
N THR A 258 17.41 17.45 -3.17
CA THR A 258 17.14 18.56 -4.07
C THR A 258 18.42 18.97 -4.78
N GLU A 259 18.36 19.09 -6.08
CA GLU A 259 19.47 19.60 -6.88
C GLU A 259 19.68 21.09 -6.62
N ARG A 260 20.92 21.54 -6.47
CA ARG A 260 21.23 22.97 -6.37
C ARG A 260 20.92 23.68 -7.68
N GLU A 261 20.52 24.94 -7.58
CA GLU A 261 20.15 25.74 -8.76
C GLU A 261 21.32 25.92 -9.72
N THR A 262 22.50 26.24 -9.19
CA THR A 262 23.69 26.57 -9.98
C THR A 262 24.64 25.38 -10.01
N PRO A 263 24.97 24.84 -11.20
CA PRO A 263 26.04 23.87 -11.37
C PRO A 263 27.42 24.46 -10.97
N ASN A 264 28.32 23.57 -10.56
CA ASN A 264 29.70 23.94 -10.29
C ASN A 264 30.45 24.28 -11.61
N PRO A 265 31.51 25.07 -11.54
CA PRO A 265 32.29 25.43 -12.73
C PRO A 265 32.93 24.23 -13.46
N ASP A 266 33.11 23.12 -12.77
CA ASP A 266 33.67 21.88 -13.33
C ASP A 266 32.63 20.97 -14.02
N GLY A 267 31.38 21.44 -14.18
CA GLY A 267 30.29 20.69 -14.80
C GLY A 267 29.64 19.66 -13.87
N THR A 268 29.94 19.70 -12.58
CA THR A 268 29.24 18.86 -11.59
C THR A 268 28.02 19.59 -11.00
N LEU A 269 27.03 18.84 -10.52
CA LEU A 269 25.85 19.35 -9.84
C LEU A 269 25.78 18.75 -8.43
N ASP A 270 25.80 19.61 -7.41
CA ASP A 270 25.66 19.21 -6.02
C ASP A 270 24.18 19.08 -5.63
N PHE A 271 23.93 18.23 -4.63
CA PHE A 271 22.59 17.96 -4.10
C PHE A 271 22.52 18.21 -2.60
N ASP A 272 21.51 18.92 -2.18
CA ASP A 272 21.18 19.07 -0.76
C ASP A 272 20.26 17.95 -0.33
N ALA A 273 20.64 17.24 0.74
CA ALA A 273 19.88 16.13 1.32
C ALA A 273 19.41 16.51 2.72
N THR A 274 18.09 16.62 2.90
CA THR A 274 17.45 16.99 4.17
C THR A 274 16.65 15.79 4.71
N PHE A 275 16.71 15.59 6.01
CA PHE A 275 16.12 14.45 6.70
C PHE A 275 15.26 14.91 7.88
N GLU A 276 14.17 14.17 8.10
CA GLU A 276 13.40 14.22 9.33
C GLU A 276 13.32 12.80 9.90
N ASP A 277 13.85 12.60 11.09
CA ASP A 277 13.88 11.29 11.73
C ASP A 277 12.48 10.91 12.25
N LEU A 278 12.07 9.66 12.01
CA LEU A 278 10.88 9.10 12.66
C LEU A 278 11.14 8.89 14.16
N PRO A 279 10.09 8.87 15.01
CA PRO A 279 10.23 8.47 16.40
C PRO A 279 11.02 7.17 16.51
N PRO A 280 12.05 7.11 17.39
CA PRO A 280 12.99 5.99 17.41
C PRO A 280 12.35 4.65 17.82
N ARG A 281 11.20 4.69 18.48
CA ARG A 281 10.50 3.49 18.98
C ARG A 281 9.10 3.42 18.39
N ARG A 282 8.71 2.18 18.03
CA ARG A 282 7.35 1.86 17.58
C ARG A 282 6.91 0.56 18.25
N ILE A 283 5.69 0.53 18.73
CA ILE A 283 5.03 -0.68 19.21
C ILE A 283 3.83 -0.94 18.30
N THR A 284 3.64 -2.20 17.94
CA THR A 284 2.50 -2.65 17.14
C THR A 284 1.90 -3.87 17.82
N PHE A 285 0.58 -3.95 17.89
CA PHE A 285 -0.16 -5.10 18.41
C PHE A 285 -1.00 -5.71 17.29
N GLY A 286 -1.16 -7.04 17.33
CA GLY A 286 -2.08 -7.80 16.50
C GLY A 286 -2.87 -8.76 17.36
N ALA A 287 -4.11 -9.06 16.96
CA ALA A 287 -4.95 -10.07 17.56
C ALA A 287 -5.74 -10.82 16.48
N GLU A 288 -5.89 -12.14 16.65
CA GLU A 288 -6.73 -13.01 15.84
C GLU A 288 -7.52 -13.92 16.77
N ILE A 289 -8.75 -14.27 16.37
CA ILE A 289 -9.63 -15.15 17.15
C ILE A 289 -10.16 -16.22 16.21
N ALA A 290 -10.03 -17.48 16.62
CA ALA A 290 -10.61 -18.62 15.94
C ALA A 290 -11.35 -19.53 16.93
N SER A 291 -12.37 -20.23 16.45
CA SER A 291 -13.31 -20.98 17.30
C SER A 291 -12.67 -22.09 18.12
N ARG A 292 -11.58 -22.67 17.65
CA ARG A 292 -10.88 -23.80 18.27
C ARG A 292 -9.49 -23.43 18.76
N ASP A 293 -8.82 -22.60 18.00
CA ASP A 293 -7.44 -22.19 18.29
C ASP A 293 -7.38 -21.08 19.38
N GLY A 294 -8.56 -20.53 19.78
CA GLY A 294 -8.63 -19.49 20.81
C GLY A 294 -8.19 -18.13 20.31
N VAL A 295 -7.43 -17.42 21.13
CA VAL A 295 -6.95 -16.04 20.84
C VAL A 295 -5.46 -16.04 20.64
N ASP A 296 -5.03 -15.49 19.51
CA ASP A 296 -3.63 -15.20 19.20
C ASP A 296 -3.34 -13.72 19.42
N LEU A 297 -2.31 -13.41 20.18
CA LEU A 297 -1.83 -12.06 20.44
C LEU A 297 -0.39 -11.92 19.98
N THR A 298 -0.10 -10.85 19.24
CA THR A 298 1.25 -10.49 18.83
C THR A 298 1.60 -9.08 19.28
N ALA A 299 2.85 -8.88 19.68
CA ALA A 299 3.39 -7.57 19.99
C ALA A 299 4.75 -7.42 19.33
N THR A 300 4.95 -6.36 18.58
CA THR A 300 6.23 -6.05 17.96
C THR A 300 6.73 -4.71 18.48
N TRP A 301 7.91 -4.71 19.11
CA TRP A 301 8.64 -3.51 19.46
C TRP A 301 9.79 -3.31 18.48
N THR A 302 9.87 -2.13 17.91
CA THR A 302 10.92 -1.76 16.95
C THR A 302 11.67 -0.55 17.48
N HIS A 303 13.00 -0.62 17.53
CA HIS A 303 13.87 0.52 17.71
C HIS A 303 14.61 0.81 16.39
N ARG A 304 14.39 2.01 15.86
CA ARG A 304 15.09 2.53 14.69
C ARG A 304 16.38 3.21 15.16
N ASN A 305 17.47 3.00 14.46
CA ASN A 305 18.73 3.69 14.70
C ASN A 305 19.36 3.39 16.08
N VAL A 306 19.52 2.10 16.42
CA VAL A 306 20.02 1.66 17.76
C VAL A 306 21.44 2.18 18.05
N PHE A 307 22.34 2.10 17.06
CA PHE A 307 23.76 2.50 17.18
C PHE A 307 24.08 3.72 16.31
N ARG A 308 23.08 4.51 15.95
CA ARG A 308 23.20 5.74 15.13
C ARG A 308 23.68 5.51 13.68
N ARG A 309 23.46 4.30 13.13
CA ARG A 309 23.81 3.92 11.75
C ARG A 309 22.61 3.43 10.94
N ALA A 310 21.41 3.83 11.36
CA ALA A 310 20.09 3.42 10.84
C ALA A 310 19.83 1.90 11.03
N GLU A 311 20.45 1.28 12.03
CA GLU A 311 20.14 -0.12 12.37
C GLU A 311 18.74 -0.21 12.98
N ARG A 312 18.04 -1.27 12.60
CA ARG A 312 16.69 -1.54 13.10
C ARG A 312 16.70 -2.81 13.95
N LEU A 313 16.47 -2.65 15.25
CA LEU A 313 16.24 -3.74 16.17
C LEU A 313 14.73 -3.98 16.29
N ARG A 314 14.31 -5.21 15.98
CA ARG A 314 12.94 -5.67 16.14
C ARG A 314 12.90 -6.77 17.18
N PHE A 315 12.05 -6.60 18.18
CA PHE A 315 11.66 -7.62 19.13
C PHE A 315 10.20 -7.98 18.88
N GLU A 316 9.90 -9.25 18.72
CA GLU A 316 8.56 -9.77 18.46
C GLU A 316 8.22 -10.80 19.53
N ALA A 317 7.05 -10.67 20.14
CA ALA A 317 6.48 -11.64 21.04
C ALA A 317 5.10 -12.06 20.54
N ALA A 318 4.83 -13.35 20.55
CA ALA A 318 3.51 -13.90 20.25
C ALA A 318 3.11 -14.90 21.34
N LEU A 319 1.83 -14.85 21.70
CA LEU A 319 1.14 -15.85 22.51
C LEU A 319 -0.04 -16.36 21.68
N ARG A 320 -0.17 -17.66 21.55
CA ARG A 320 -1.21 -18.29 20.75
C ARG A 320 -1.97 -19.32 21.58
N ASN A 321 -3.11 -19.77 21.05
CA ASN A 321 -3.98 -20.75 21.68
C ASN A 321 -4.52 -20.32 23.06
N ILE A 322 -4.67 -19.01 23.34
CA ILE A 322 -5.18 -18.53 24.62
C ILE A 322 -6.67 -18.88 24.72
N GLY A 323 -7.00 -19.80 25.65
CA GLY A 323 -8.36 -20.31 25.83
C GLY A 323 -8.85 -21.22 24.70
N GLY A 324 -7.94 -21.71 23.85
CA GLY A 324 -8.19 -22.74 22.85
C GLY A 324 -8.22 -24.14 23.45
N ALA A 325 -8.25 -25.16 22.57
CA ALA A 325 -8.26 -26.57 22.95
C ALA A 325 -6.89 -27.06 23.46
N GLU A 326 -5.81 -26.44 23.01
CA GLU A 326 -4.44 -26.80 23.33
C GLU A 326 -3.79 -25.82 24.34
N ASP A 327 -2.62 -26.21 24.86
CA ASP A 327 -1.82 -25.36 25.73
C ASP A 327 -1.31 -24.09 25.00
N ILE A 328 -1.05 -23.04 25.75
CA ILE A 328 -0.57 -21.77 25.22
C ILE A 328 0.80 -21.93 24.56
N ASP A 329 0.90 -21.49 23.32
CA ASP A 329 2.14 -21.35 22.57
C ASP A 329 2.82 -20.01 22.86
N GLY A 330 4.15 -20.01 22.85
CA GLY A 330 4.94 -18.82 23.04
C GLY A 330 6.05 -18.68 21.97
N ARG A 331 6.19 -17.47 21.43
CA ARG A 331 7.28 -17.14 20.52
C ARG A 331 7.93 -15.82 20.87
N ILE A 332 9.26 -15.80 20.90
CA ILE A 332 10.06 -14.58 21.04
C ILE A 332 11.08 -14.55 19.91
N GLY A 333 11.01 -13.52 19.08
CA GLY A 333 11.93 -13.26 17.99
C GLY A 333 12.72 -11.98 18.19
N LEU A 334 14.01 -11.99 17.85
CA LEU A 334 14.87 -10.83 17.82
C LEU A 334 15.53 -10.73 16.45
N ARG A 335 15.49 -9.54 15.83
CA ARG A 335 16.20 -9.27 14.57
C ARG A 335 16.85 -7.90 14.60
N LEU A 336 18.13 -7.85 14.28
CA LEU A 336 18.91 -6.62 14.13
C LEU A 336 19.34 -6.47 12.68
N ASP A 337 18.70 -5.59 11.94
CA ASP A 337 19.08 -5.25 10.55
C ASP A 337 20.13 -4.13 10.54
N GLN A 338 21.16 -4.26 9.72
CA GLN A 338 22.30 -3.34 9.60
C GLN A 338 22.50 -2.91 8.14
N PRO A 339 21.92 -1.76 7.70
CA PRO A 339 21.86 -1.39 6.28
C PRO A 339 23.15 -0.83 5.71
N ASP A 340 24.15 -0.45 6.53
CA ASP A 340 25.37 0.22 6.09
C ASP A 340 26.60 -0.70 5.94
N ARG A 341 26.42 -2.03 6.02
CA ARG A 341 27.55 -2.97 6.14
C ARG A 341 28.16 -3.38 4.80
N LEU A 342 27.37 -3.71 3.80
CA LEU A 342 27.83 -4.28 2.54
C LEU A 342 27.78 -3.28 1.38
N GLY A 343 26.64 -2.64 1.18
CA GLY A 343 26.42 -1.70 0.08
C GLY A 343 25.05 -1.05 0.14
N PRO A 344 24.74 -0.17 -0.82
CA PRO A 344 23.51 0.62 -0.79
C PRO A 344 22.22 -0.19 -0.90
N ASP A 345 22.26 -1.35 -1.58
CA ASP A 345 21.13 -2.24 -1.78
C ASP A 345 21.22 -3.52 -0.93
N ASP A 346 22.28 -3.65 -0.14
CA ASP A 346 22.59 -4.81 0.69
C ASP A 346 22.54 -4.43 2.17
N SER A 347 22.05 -5.34 2.99
CA SER A 347 22.07 -5.21 4.45
C SER A 347 22.47 -6.54 5.09
N THR A 348 23.05 -6.51 6.28
CA THR A 348 23.23 -7.72 7.08
C THR A 348 22.24 -7.75 8.22
N PHE A 349 22.02 -8.95 8.78
CA PHE A 349 21.14 -9.08 9.93
C PHE A 349 21.60 -10.19 10.87
N TRP A 350 21.32 -10.00 12.15
CA TRP A 350 21.30 -11.04 13.16
C TRP A 350 19.87 -11.43 13.45
N SER A 351 19.61 -12.72 13.67
CA SER A 351 18.31 -13.23 14.08
C SER A 351 18.45 -14.23 15.22
N ALA A 352 17.57 -14.16 16.19
CA ALA A 352 17.42 -15.15 17.24
C ALA A 352 15.94 -15.45 17.44
N LEU A 353 15.60 -16.70 17.69
CA LEU A 353 14.25 -17.19 17.90
C LEU A 353 14.24 -18.14 19.09
N LEU A 354 13.25 -17.95 19.98
CA LEU A 354 12.84 -18.92 20.98
C LEU A 354 11.35 -19.15 20.75
N GLU A 355 10.94 -20.40 20.54
CA GLU A 355 9.56 -20.77 20.29
C GLU A 355 9.23 -22.04 21.04
N ARG A 356 8.07 -22.06 21.68
CA ARG A 356 7.44 -23.28 22.16
C ARG A 356 6.08 -23.39 21.46
N ARG A 357 5.86 -24.51 20.81
CA ARG A 357 4.61 -24.83 20.13
C ARG A 357 4.03 -26.11 20.71
N ASN A 358 2.77 -26.03 21.11
CA ASN A 358 1.99 -27.15 21.62
C ASN A 358 0.78 -27.32 20.69
N THR A 359 0.71 -28.44 20.02
CA THR A 359 -0.41 -28.79 19.15
C THR A 359 -0.97 -30.14 19.57
N GLU A 360 -2.13 -30.53 19.09
CA GLU A 360 -2.68 -31.87 19.31
C GLU A 360 -1.70 -32.99 18.91
N ASN A 361 -0.83 -32.72 17.94
CA ASN A 361 0.03 -33.73 17.32
C ASN A 361 1.45 -33.77 17.86
N TYR A 362 1.95 -32.65 18.42
CA TYR A 362 3.32 -32.56 18.94
C TYR A 362 3.54 -31.36 19.86
N ASN A 363 4.54 -31.50 20.71
CA ASN A 363 5.12 -30.39 21.45
C ASN A 363 6.55 -30.18 20.99
N VAL A 364 6.95 -28.95 20.67
CA VAL A 364 8.31 -28.63 20.29
C VAL A 364 8.80 -27.33 20.92
N SER A 365 10.01 -27.35 21.43
CA SER A 365 10.75 -26.17 21.87
C SER A 365 11.91 -25.93 20.93
N VAL A 366 11.94 -24.77 20.28
CA VAL A 366 12.95 -24.39 19.29
C VAL A 366 13.74 -23.19 19.78
N ALA A 367 15.07 -23.28 19.66
CA ALA A 367 15.96 -22.13 19.78
C ALA A 367 16.81 -22.01 18.52
N SER A 368 16.92 -20.82 17.95
CA SER A 368 17.81 -20.61 16.81
C SER A 368 18.55 -19.29 16.90
N LEU A 369 19.75 -19.26 16.30
CA LEU A 369 20.59 -18.07 16.17
C LEU A 369 21.22 -18.08 14.78
N GLY A 370 21.12 -16.97 14.06
CA GLY A 370 21.65 -16.86 12.70
C GLY A 370 22.20 -15.48 12.39
N TYR A 371 23.09 -15.45 11.40
CA TYR A 371 23.62 -14.23 10.79
C TYR A 371 23.48 -14.34 9.28
N GLY A 372 23.04 -13.26 8.63
CA GLY A 372 22.79 -13.30 7.20
C GLY A 372 22.92 -11.96 6.52
N ALA A 373 22.67 -11.99 5.22
CA ALA A 373 22.62 -10.82 4.37
C ALA A 373 21.32 -10.80 3.54
N ARG A 374 20.82 -9.62 3.29
CA ARG A 374 19.70 -9.34 2.39
C ARG A 374 20.16 -8.45 1.26
N ARG A 375 19.81 -8.80 0.04
CA ARG A 375 19.91 -7.96 -1.14
C ARG A 375 18.54 -7.53 -1.60
N THR A 376 18.36 -6.23 -1.81
CA THR A 376 17.13 -5.66 -2.37
C THR A 376 17.36 -5.33 -3.84
N PHE A 377 16.63 -5.98 -4.74
CA PHE A 377 16.72 -5.77 -6.18
C PHE A 377 15.82 -4.63 -6.64
N SER A 378 14.62 -4.55 -6.03
CA SER A 378 13.64 -3.47 -6.25
C SER A 378 12.82 -3.26 -4.97
N ASP A 379 11.88 -2.33 -4.97
CA ASP A 379 10.96 -2.14 -3.85
C ASP A 379 10.01 -3.33 -3.65
N GLN A 380 9.86 -4.16 -4.69
CA GLN A 380 9.01 -5.34 -4.70
C GLN A 380 9.76 -6.65 -4.51
N LEU A 381 11.08 -6.70 -4.78
CA LEU A 381 11.85 -7.95 -4.79
C LEU A 381 13.08 -7.86 -3.90
N TYR A 382 13.19 -8.79 -2.96
CA TYR A 382 14.43 -9.03 -2.23
C TYR A 382 14.75 -10.53 -2.11
N ALA A 383 16.00 -10.82 -1.84
CA ALA A 383 16.44 -12.14 -1.40
C ALA A 383 17.34 -12.00 -0.17
N GLU A 384 17.26 -12.97 0.72
CA GLU A 384 18.14 -13.07 1.89
C GLU A 384 18.68 -14.49 2.05
N ALA A 385 19.90 -14.57 2.57
CA ALA A 385 20.55 -15.80 2.93
C ALA A 385 21.18 -15.65 4.32
N SER A 386 21.12 -16.70 5.12
CA SER A 386 21.76 -16.71 6.42
C SER A 386 22.39 -18.06 6.71
N ALA A 387 23.26 -18.11 7.71
CA ALA A 387 23.77 -19.32 8.30
C ALA A 387 23.60 -19.26 9.81
N GLY A 388 23.27 -20.38 10.42
CA GLY A 388 22.97 -20.41 11.84
C GLY A 388 22.83 -21.80 12.42
N PHE A 389 22.49 -21.84 13.69
CA PHE A 389 22.23 -23.06 14.43
C PHE A 389 20.79 -23.09 14.91
N GLN A 390 20.20 -24.28 14.91
CA GLN A 390 18.88 -24.55 15.47
C GLN A 390 18.98 -25.76 16.41
N TRP A 391 18.33 -25.62 17.55
CA TRP A 391 18.13 -26.66 18.55
C TRP A 391 16.63 -26.87 18.70
N SER A 392 16.18 -28.10 18.59
CA SER A 392 14.78 -28.47 18.78
C SER A 392 14.70 -29.66 19.73
N ASP A 393 13.85 -29.55 20.74
CA ASP A 393 13.50 -30.64 21.65
C ASP A 393 11.99 -30.88 21.49
N ALA A 394 11.57 -32.10 21.15
CA ALA A 394 10.21 -32.42 20.74
C ALA A 394 9.68 -33.72 21.36
N ASP A 395 8.35 -33.70 21.61
CA ASP A 395 7.52 -34.88 21.84
C ASP A 395 6.53 -34.98 20.68
N ASP A 396 6.50 -36.09 19.96
CA ASP A 396 5.66 -36.28 18.78
C ASP A 396 5.23 -37.76 18.62
N ALA A 397 4.51 -38.06 17.54
CA ALA A 397 4.05 -39.43 17.27
C ALA A 397 5.17 -40.48 17.14
N TYR A 398 6.41 -40.10 16.96
CA TYR A 398 7.57 -41.01 16.87
C TYR A 398 8.29 -41.21 18.21
N GLY A 399 8.02 -40.40 19.24
CA GLY A 399 8.56 -40.57 20.58
C GLY A 399 8.69 -39.28 21.40
N ASP A 400 9.06 -39.48 22.67
CA ASP A 400 9.23 -38.37 23.64
C ASP A 400 10.68 -37.91 23.72
N ARG A 401 10.85 -36.64 24.09
CA ARG A 401 12.16 -36.01 24.36
C ARG A 401 13.17 -36.19 23.25
N ARG A 402 12.75 -36.17 22.01
CA ARG A 402 13.58 -36.22 20.81
C ARG A 402 14.38 -34.93 20.68
N LYS A 403 15.68 -35.04 20.48
CA LYS A 403 16.58 -33.87 20.43
C LYS A 403 17.23 -33.76 19.08
N PHE A 404 17.09 -32.59 18.48
CA PHE A 404 17.64 -32.29 17.17
C PHE A 404 18.57 -31.08 17.24
N ARG A 405 19.66 -31.16 16.50
CA ARG A 405 20.71 -30.15 16.45
C ARG A 405 21.11 -29.94 15.00
N TYR A 406 20.92 -28.73 14.49
CA TYR A 406 21.17 -28.44 13.09
C TYR A 406 22.11 -27.25 12.93
N PHE A 407 22.97 -27.32 11.93
CA PHE A 407 23.49 -26.14 11.24
C PHE A 407 22.58 -25.89 10.02
N ILE A 408 21.98 -24.71 9.93
CA ILE A 408 21.01 -24.36 8.91
C ILE A 408 21.51 -23.23 8.02
N ILE A 409 21.15 -23.27 6.72
CA ILE A 409 21.47 -22.22 5.75
C ILE A 409 20.17 -21.81 5.03
N PRO A 410 19.29 -21.04 5.70
CA PRO A 410 18.05 -20.57 5.07
C PRO A 410 18.31 -19.56 3.96
N PHE A 411 17.67 -19.77 2.81
CA PHE A 411 17.50 -18.81 1.72
C PHE A 411 16.03 -18.48 1.61
N ARG A 412 15.70 -17.19 1.45
CA ARG A 412 14.34 -16.71 1.19
C ARG A 412 14.36 -15.64 0.11
N SER A 413 13.39 -15.71 -0.81
CA SER A 413 13.11 -14.64 -1.76
C SER A 413 11.64 -14.29 -1.70
N GLU A 414 11.35 -13.00 -1.63
CA GLU A 414 9.99 -12.46 -1.63
C GLU A 414 9.84 -11.49 -2.79
N TRP A 415 8.81 -11.71 -3.61
CA TRP A 415 8.43 -10.84 -4.71
C TRP A 415 6.96 -10.44 -4.56
N ASP A 416 6.72 -9.17 -4.20
CA ASP A 416 5.40 -8.61 -3.93
C ASP A 416 5.04 -7.55 -4.96
N GLN A 417 4.18 -7.92 -5.90
CA GLN A 417 3.66 -7.07 -6.97
C GLN A 417 2.17 -6.74 -6.77
N ARG A 418 1.66 -6.92 -5.56
CA ARG A 418 0.28 -6.58 -5.24
C ARG A 418 0.09 -5.07 -5.19
N ASP A 419 -1.07 -4.61 -5.65
CA ASP A 419 -1.53 -3.22 -5.53
C ASP A 419 -1.68 -2.79 -4.06
N SER A 420 -2.06 -3.71 -3.17
CA SER A 420 -2.17 -3.50 -1.73
C SER A 420 -1.70 -4.72 -0.95
N LYS A 421 -0.91 -4.51 0.11
CA LYS A 421 -0.44 -5.59 0.99
C LYS A 421 -1.53 -6.14 1.91
N VAL A 422 -2.54 -5.34 2.22
CA VAL A 422 -3.61 -5.68 3.17
C VAL A 422 -4.94 -5.99 2.51
N SER A 423 -5.18 -5.49 1.30
CA SER A 423 -6.44 -5.70 0.54
C SER A 423 -6.15 -5.74 -0.96
N ALA A 424 -5.43 -6.78 -1.40
CA ALA A 424 -5.04 -6.92 -2.80
C ALA A 424 -6.24 -7.17 -3.70
N THR A 425 -6.29 -6.43 -4.82
CA THR A 425 -7.27 -6.59 -5.90
C THR A 425 -6.63 -6.98 -7.23
N SER A 426 -5.33 -6.74 -7.38
CA SER A 426 -4.55 -7.10 -8.57
C SER A 426 -3.09 -7.39 -8.23
N GLY A 427 -2.42 -8.08 -9.14
CA GLY A 427 -1.01 -8.44 -9.00
C GLY A 427 -0.77 -9.80 -8.36
N TYR A 428 0.44 -10.01 -7.85
CA TYR A 428 0.84 -11.30 -7.27
C TYR A 428 1.83 -11.13 -6.12
N TYR A 429 1.92 -12.17 -5.29
CA TYR A 429 2.89 -12.33 -4.21
C TYR A 429 3.52 -13.71 -4.31
N LEU A 430 4.85 -13.79 -4.25
CA LEU A 430 5.61 -15.02 -4.27
C LEU A 430 6.61 -15.01 -3.12
N ASP A 431 6.58 -16.03 -2.26
CA ASP A 431 7.55 -16.31 -1.20
C ASP A 431 8.15 -17.70 -1.41
N ALA A 432 9.43 -17.78 -1.68
CA ALA A 432 10.16 -19.02 -1.87
C ALA A 432 11.25 -19.16 -0.80
N GLN A 433 11.26 -20.29 -0.12
CA GLN A 433 12.19 -20.60 0.96
C GLN A 433 12.86 -21.94 0.69
N ILE A 434 14.17 -21.96 0.79
CA ILE A 434 14.99 -23.19 0.69
C ILE A 434 15.94 -23.19 1.90
N MET A 435 15.93 -24.26 2.66
CA MET A 435 16.74 -24.38 3.86
C MET A 435 17.49 -25.71 3.86
N PRO A 436 18.72 -25.78 3.32
CA PRO A 436 19.63 -26.85 3.61
C PRO A 436 19.93 -26.90 5.12
N PHE A 437 19.93 -28.09 5.68
CA PHE A 437 20.27 -28.31 7.07
C PHE A 437 21.23 -29.51 7.20
N ALA A 438 22.28 -29.31 7.95
CA ALA A 438 23.21 -30.34 8.31
C ALA A 438 22.97 -30.77 9.77
N GLY A 439 22.63 -32.02 9.96
CA GLY A 439 22.43 -32.58 11.28
C GLY A 439 23.76 -32.67 12.03
N LEU A 440 23.71 -32.35 13.31
CA LEU A 440 24.84 -32.45 14.23
C LEU A 440 24.55 -33.55 15.24
N SER A 441 25.59 -34.27 15.67
CA SER A 441 25.48 -35.48 16.51
C SER A 441 24.60 -36.54 15.79
N ASP A 442 23.60 -37.09 16.42
CA ASP A 442 22.74 -38.16 15.89
C ASP A 442 21.54 -37.63 15.09
N THR A 443 21.66 -36.45 14.47
CA THR A 443 20.61 -35.82 13.71
C THR A 443 20.90 -35.92 12.21
N ASP A 444 19.88 -36.25 11.39
CA ASP A 444 20.02 -36.41 9.95
C ASP A 444 20.06 -35.07 9.21
N SER A 445 20.66 -35.06 8.01
CA SER A 445 20.81 -33.88 7.16
C SER A 445 19.82 -33.93 5.98
N GLY A 446 19.42 -32.74 5.48
CA GLY A 446 18.51 -32.65 4.36
C GLY A 446 18.30 -31.24 3.84
N ILE A 447 17.24 -31.06 3.06
CA ILE A 447 16.83 -29.77 2.53
C ILE A 447 15.31 -29.63 2.75
N ARG A 448 14.89 -28.51 3.32
CA ARG A 448 13.48 -28.11 3.40
C ARG A 448 13.20 -27.03 2.36
N PHE A 449 12.13 -27.22 1.63
CA PHE A 449 11.60 -26.26 0.66
C PHE A 449 10.21 -25.83 1.08
N PHE A 450 9.88 -24.56 0.90
CA PHE A 450 8.52 -24.03 1.04
C PHE A 450 8.28 -22.92 0.04
N PHE A 451 7.11 -22.92 -0.58
CA PHE A 451 6.66 -21.90 -1.53
C PHE A 451 5.23 -21.47 -1.21
N ASP A 452 4.96 -20.17 -1.24
CA ASP A 452 3.64 -19.55 -1.13
C ASP A 452 3.46 -18.55 -2.28
N GLY A 453 2.65 -18.93 -3.25
CA GLY A 453 2.31 -18.09 -4.40
C GLY A 453 0.84 -17.65 -4.33
N ARG A 454 0.59 -16.36 -4.52
CA ARG A 454 -0.74 -15.75 -4.48
C ARG A 454 -0.94 -14.88 -5.70
N GLY A 455 -2.13 -14.93 -6.31
CA GLY A 455 -2.47 -14.12 -7.48
C GLY A 455 -3.85 -13.50 -7.34
N TYR A 456 -4.00 -12.29 -7.88
CA TYR A 456 -5.23 -11.51 -7.78
C TYR A 456 -5.54 -10.88 -9.12
N THR A 457 -6.82 -10.86 -9.49
CA THR A 457 -7.30 -10.12 -10.66
C THR A 457 -8.70 -9.59 -10.40
N SER A 458 -8.94 -8.35 -10.81
CA SER A 458 -10.24 -7.70 -10.69
C SER A 458 -10.99 -7.77 -12.02
N LEU A 459 -12.31 -7.99 -11.94
CA LEU A 459 -13.23 -8.09 -13.05
C LEU A 459 -14.38 -7.09 -12.89
N GLY A 460 -14.99 -6.68 -14.00
CA GLY A 460 -16.13 -5.78 -14.05
C GLY A 460 -15.76 -4.29 -13.98
N SER A 461 -16.74 -3.42 -14.18
CA SER A 461 -16.56 -1.97 -14.08
C SER A 461 -16.20 -1.58 -12.65
N GLY A 462 -15.11 -0.82 -12.49
CA GLY A 462 -14.64 -0.38 -11.16
C GLY A 462 -14.10 -1.48 -10.25
N GLY A 463 -13.76 -2.69 -10.79
CA GLY A 463 -13.19 -3.78 -9.98
C GLY A 463 -14.19 -4.38 -8.98
N SER A 464 -15.45 -4.51 -9.37
CA SER A 464 -16.53 -4.98 -8.48
C SER A 464 -16.37 -6.43 -8.02
N ILE A 465 -15.64 -7.25 -8.76
CA ILE A 465 -15.35 -8.65 -8.42
C ILE A 465 -13.82 -8.84 -8.41
N VAL A 466 -13.28 -9.48 -7.38
CA VAL A 466 -11.88 -9.89 -7.31
C VAL A 466 -11.82 -11.41 -7.25
N LEU A 467 -11.05 -12.01 -8.15
CA LEU A 467 -10.64 -13.41 -8.07
C LEU A 467 -9.27 -13.47 -7.40
N ALA A 468 -9.14 -14.28 -6.36
CA ALA A 468 -7.90 -14.52 -5.66
C ALA A 468 -7.59 -16.01 -5.62
N GLY A 469 -6.34 -16.38 -5.85
CA GLY A 469 -5.85 -17.74 -5.80
C GLY A 469 -4.55 -17.85 -5.01
N ARG A 470 -4.36 -18.97 -4.31
CA ARG A 470 -3.14 -19.29 -3.57
C ARG A 470 -2.69 -20.70 -3.84
N VAL A 471 -1.39 -20.89 -3.98
CA VAL A 471 -0.73 -22.20 -4.05
C VAL A 471 0.36 -22.24 -3.00
N GLN A 472 0.36 -23.28 -2.17
CA GLN A 472 1.41 -23.55 -1.20
C GLN A 472 2.04 -24.91 -1.51
N LEU A 473 3.37 -24.98 -1.50
CA LEU A 473 4.12 -26.23 -1.71
C LEU A 473 5.15 -26.37 -0.59
N GLY A 474 5.20 -27.55 -0.01
CA GLY A 474 6.20 -27.90 1.00
C GLY A 474 6.89 -29.21 0.65
N SER A 475 8.19 -29.32 0.95
CA SER A 475 8.93 -30.58 0.80
C SER A 475 10.12 -30.64 1.75
N VAL A 476 10.35 -31.81 2.35
CA VAL A 476 11.59 -32.18 3.03
C VAL A 476 12.22 -33.32 2.26
N TYR A 477 13.42 -33.10 1.76
CA TYR A 477 14.20 -34.08 1.01
C TYR A 477 15.42 -34.53 1.81
N GLY A 478 15.75 -35.81 1.75
CA GLY A 478 16.83 -36.47 2.46
C GLY A 478 16.30 -37.41 3.53
N PRO A 479 16.17 -36.97 4.79
CA PRO A 479 15.84 -37.86 5.90
C PRO A 479 14.38 -38.35 5.87
N PRO A 480 14.07 -39.51 6.46
CA PRO A 480 12.69 -39.90 6.70
C PRO A 480 12.02 -39.02 7.76
N ALA A 481 10.70 -39.06 7.85
CA ALA A 481 9.91 -38.18 8.72
C ALA A 481 10.21 -38.36 10.22
N ASP A 482 10.53 -39.61 10.63
CA ASP A 482 10.92 -39.95 12.00
C ASP A 482 12.32 -39.48 12.41
N SER A 483 13.12 -39.00 11.47
CA SER A 483 14.50 -38.52 11.72
C SER A 483 14.63 -37.00 11.67
N VAL A 484 13.54 -36.27 11.54
CA VAL A 484 13.53 -34.81 11.56
C VAL A 484 12.65 -34.26 12.67
N THR A 485 12.91 -33.04 13.06
CA THR A 485 12.07 -32.30 14.02
C THR A 485 10.69 -32.03 13.45
N PRO A 486 9.58 -32.14 14.24
CA PRO A 486 8.23 -31.96 13.74
C PRO A 486 7.95 -30.58 13.12
N ASP A 487 8.66 -29.53 13.52
CA ASP A 487 8.55 -28.19 12.95
C ASP A 487 9.09 -28.06 11.51
N PHE A 488 9.82 -29.06 11.00
CA PHE A 488 10.23 -29.13 9.59
C PHE A 488 9.19 -29.84 8.71
N LEU A 489 8.34 -30.67 9.31
CA LEU A 489 7.29 -31.41 8.63
C LEU A 489 6.07 -30.54 8.35
N PHE A 490 5.14 -31.06 7.58
CA PHE A 490 3.97 -30.33 7.12
C PHE A 490 2.67 -31.00 7.60
N PHE A 491 1.77 -30.16 8.07
CA PHE A 491 0.38 -30.48 8.39
C PHE A 491 -0.56 -29.60 7.55
N SER A 492 -1.82 -29.94 7.48
CA SER A 492 -2.85 -29.12 6.86
C SER A 492 -4.10 -29.03 7.75
N GLY A 493 -4.88 -27.95 7.59
CA GLY A 493 -6.05 -27.59 8.38
C GLY A 493 -5.87 -26.23 9.05
N GLY A 494 -6.99 -25.56 9.35
CA GLY A 494 -7.03 -24.24 9.96
C GLY A 494 -6.95 -23.08 8.99
N ALA A 495 -6.95 -21.86 9.52
CA ALA A 495 -7.03 -20.60 8.77
C ALA A 495 -5.87 -20.40 7.77
N GLY A 496 -4.70 -21.00 8.02
CA GLY A 496 -3.49 -20.81 7.21
C GLY A 496 -3.41 -21.70 5.98
N THR A 497 -4.19 -22.80 5.92
CA THR A 497 -4.16 -23.81 4.86
C THR A 497 -5.55 -24.14 4.33
N VAL A 498 -6.37 -24.89 5.10
CA VAL A 498 -7.72 -25.32 4.70
C VAL A 498 -8.74 -24.92 5.75
N ARG A 499 -9.45 -23.81 5.51
CA ARG A 499 -10.55 -23.36 6.37
C ARG A 499 -11.71 -24.38 6.35
N GLY A 500 -12.36 -24.58 7.48
CA GLY A 500 -13.38 -25.59 7.68
C GLY A 500 -12.83 -26.93 8.18
N GLN A 501 -11.51 -27.11 8.17
CA GLN A 501 -10.82 -28.23 8.82
C GLN A 501 -10.13 -27.71 10.10
N PRO A 502 -10.06 -28.50 11.19
CA PRO A 502 -9.33 -28.12 12.40
C PRO A 502 -7.84 -27.86 12.13
N PHE A 503 -7.24 -27.04 12.97
CA PHE A 503 -5.82 -26.66 12.84
C PHE A 503 -4.92 -27.91 12.87
N GLU A 504 -4.01 -28.04 11.90
CA GLU A 504 -3.05 -29.15 11.75
C GLU A 504 -3.66 -30.55 11.84
N SER A 505 -4.95 -30.70 11.52
CA SER A 505 -5.69 -31.98 11.65
C SER A 505 -5.29 -33.02 10.61
N LEU A 506 -4.78 -32.61 9.44
CA LEU A 506 -4.31 -33.55 8.42
C LEU A 506 -2.79 -33.76 8.54
N GLY A 507 -2.39 -34.96 8.79
CA GLY A 507 -1.03 -35.48 8.82
C GLY A 507 -0.98 -36.96 8.50
N ILE A 508 0.10 -37.62 8.82
CA ILE A 508 0.35 -39.06 8.57
C ILE A 508 0.11 -39.85 9.86
N PRO A 509 -0.78 -40.82 9.90
CA PRO A 509 -1.00 -41.69 11.06
C PRO A 509 0.26 -42.49 11.42
N VAL A 510 0.64 -42.45 12.70
CA VAL A 510 1.77 -43.21 13.26
C VAL A 510 1.32 -43.83 14.59
N GLY A 511 1.09 -45.13 14.62
CA GLY A 511 0.53 -45.78 15.80
C GLY A 511 -0.84 -45.22 16.14
N THR A 512 -0.97 -44.59 17.33
CA THR A 512 -2.20 -43.93 17.78
C THR A 512 -2.13 -42.40 17.59
N GLY A 513 -0.99 -41.84 17.13
CA GLY A 513 -0.80 -40.40 16.89
C GLY A 513 -0.78 -40.03 15.42
N VAL A 514 -0.56 -38.77 15.17
CA VAL A 514 -0.41 -38.18 13.82
C VAL A 514 0.90 -37.42 13.74
N ALA A 515 1.71 -37.68 12.74
CA ALA A 515 2.93 -36.91 12.44
C ALA A 515 2.72 -36.04 11.22
N GLY A 516 3.57 -35.01 11.06
CA GLY A 516 3.60 -34.25 9.83
C GLY A 516 4.13 -35.07 8.65
N GLY A 517 3.68 -34.73 7.44
CA GLY A 517 4.21 -35.31 6.21
C GLY A 517 5.49 -34.60 5.75
N ARG A 518 6.26 -35.27 4.90
CA ARG A 518 7.44 -34.68 4.25
C ARG A 518 7.10 -33.78 3.07
N SER A 519 5.91 -33.89 2.52
CA SER A 519 5.44 -32.97 1.49
C SER A 519 4.02 -32.48 1.75
N PHE A 520 3.72 -31.31 1.18
CA PHE A 520 2.48 -30.60 1.35
C PHE A 520 2.12 -29.85 0.06
N LEU A 521 0.83 -29.91 -0.30
CA LEU A 521 0.19 -29.08 -1.31
C LEU A 521 -1.03 -28.40 -0.69
N GLY A 522 -1.09 -27.08 -0.75
CA GLY A 522 -2.25 -26.27 -0.40
C GLY A 522 -2.73 -25.48 -1.61
N LEU A 523 -4.03 -25.51 -1.88
CA LEU A 523 -4.68 -24.73 -2.92
C LEU A 523 -5.85 -23.97 -2.30
N SER A 524 -5.96 -22.66 -2.60
CA SER A 524 -7.10 -21.86 -2.18
C SER A 524 -7.59 -20.99 -3.31
N GLY A 525 -8.92 -20.87 -3.44
CA GLY A 525 -9.57 -19.98 -4.38
C GLY A 525 -10.64 -19.14 -3.69
N GLU A 526 -10.67 -17.84 -3.95
CA GLU A 526 -11.68 -16.92 -3.44
C GLU A 526 -12.29 -16.09 -4.57
N VAL A 527 -13.60 -15.88 -4.48
CA VAL A 527 -14.34 -14.88 -5.25
C VAL A 527 -14.84 -13.84 -4.27
N ARG A 528 -14.38 -12.59 -4.41
CA ARG A 528 -14.72 -11.46 -3.56
C ARG A 528 -15.59 -10.49 -4.34
N GLY A 529 -16.85 -10.27 -3.92
CA GLY A 529 -17.81 -9.35 -4.54
C GLY A 529 -18.02 -8.10 -3.70
N LYS A 530 -17.78 -6.91 -4.27
CA LYS A 530 -18.01 -5.64 -3.61
C LYS A 530 -19.50 -5.33 -3.57
N VAL A 531 -20.07 -5.17 -2.38
CA VAL A 531 -21.50 -4.83 -2.16
C VAL A 531 -21.66 -3.31 -1.96
N THR A 532 -20.75 -2.71 -1.16
CA THR A 532 -20.65 -1.27 -0.96
C THR A 532 -19.19 -0.85 -1.04
N ASN A 533 -18.90 0.43 -0.85
CA ASN A 533 -17.50 0.90 -0.80
C ASN A 533 -16.70 0.29 0.35
N SER A 534 -17.37 -0.09 1.43
CA SER A 534 -16.72 -0.64 2.63
C SER A 534 -17.02 -2.12 2.89
N LEU A 535 -17.99 -2.73 2.17
CA LEU A 535 -18.44 -4.09 2.44
C LEU A 535 -18.26 -4.97 1.21
N SER A 536 -17.60 -6.13 1.39
CA SER A 536 -17.50 -7.17 0.36
C SER A 536 -17.93 -8.53 0.93
N LEU A 537 -18.55 -9.36 0.10
CA LEU A 537 -18.84 -10.76 0.37
C LEU A 537 -17.80 -11.63 -0.31
N VAL A 538 -17.48 -12.75 0.32
CA VAL A 538 -16.47 -13.70 -0.17
C VAL A 538 -17.05 -15.09 -0.18
N GLY A 539 -16.84 -15.83 -1.28
CA GLY A 539 -17.00 -17.28 -1.34
C GLY A 539 -15.64 -17.92 -1.57
N PHE A 540 -15.34 -19.03 -0.92
CA PHE A 540 -14.03 -19.68 -1.03
C PHE A 540 -14.10 -21.21 -0.98
N TYR A 541 -13.06 -21.82 -1.56
CA TYR A 541 -12.77 -23.24 -1.49
C TYR A 541 -11.28 -23.45 -1.26
N ASP A 542 -10.94 -24.29 -0.26
CA ASP A 542 -9.57 -24.63 0.11
C ASP A 542 -9.38 -26.13 0.01
N TYR A 543 -8.19 -26.56 -0.45
CA TYR A 543 -7.77 -27.95 -0.57
C TYR A 543 -6.36 -28.11 0.00
N GLY A 544 -6.12 -29.22 0.70
CA GLY A 544 -4.82 -29.58 1.26
C GLY A 544 -4.52 -31.07 1.11
N ALA A 545 -3.27 -31.37 0.78
CA ALA A 545 -2.76 -32.74 0.70
C ALA A 545 -1.41 -32.84 1.40
N VAL A 546 -1.20 -33.95 2.14
CA VAL A 546 0.04 -34.22 2.90
C VAL A 546 0.49 -35.65 2.57
N ASP A 547 1.81 -35.84 2.37
CA ASP A 547 2.38 -37.14 2.03
C ASP A 547 3.61 -37.48 2.89
N LEU A 548 3.83 -38.78 3.13
CA LEU A 548 5.01 -39.30 3.81
C LEU A 548 6.28 -39.19 2.94
N THR A 549 6.10 -39.21 1.63
CA THR A 549 7.19 -39.01 0.65
C THR A 549 7.50 -37.52 0.46
N SER A 550 8.63 -37.18 -0.17
CA SER A 550 9.03 -35.79 -0.41
C SER A 550 8.25 -35.09 -1.54
N VAL A 551 7.31 -35.78 -2.16
CA VAL A 551 6.44 -35.25 -3.23
C VAL A 551 5.04 -35.74 -3.01
N VAL A 552 4.05 -34.84 -3.06
CA VAL A 552 2.62 -35.21 -3.01
C VAL A 552 2.26 -36.07 -4.24
N GLY A 553 1.66 -37.23 -4.01
CA GLY A 553 1.33 -38.20 -5.04
C GLY A 553 -0.01 -38.88 -4.83
N SER A 554 -0.27 -39.97 -5.53
CA SER A 554 -1.56 -40.72 -5.49
C SER A 554 -1.85 -41.41 -4.15
N GLY A 555 -0.87 -41.51 -3.25
CA GLY A 555 -1.01 -42.06 -1.90
C GLY A 555 -1.15 -41.00 -0.81
N SER A 556 -1.19 -39.73 -1.17
CA SER A 556 -1.31 -38.63 -0.20
C SER A 556 -2.66 -38.67 0.52
N ARG A 557 -2.65 -38.23 1.77
CA ARG A 557 -3.88 -37.90 2.49
C ARG A 557 -4.32 -36.50 2.09
N GLU A 558 -5.62 -36.32 1.93
CA GLU A 558 -6.17 -35.04 1.47
C GLU A 558 -7.44 -34.66 2.22
N HIS A 559 -7.71 -33.38 2.28
CA HIS A 559 -8.95 -32.81 2.77
C HIS A 559 -9.29 -31.50 2.08
N SER A 560 -10.52 -31.07 2.20
CA SER A 560 -10.95 -29.78 1.68
C SER A 560 -12.02 -29.13 2.54
N GLY A 561 -12.20 -27.82 2.36
CA GLY A 561 -13.22 -27.05 3.01
C GLY A 561 -13.74 -25.93 2.12
N ALA A 562 -14.95 -25.49 2.37
CA ALA A 562 -15.59 -24.39 1.66
C ALA A 562 -16.30 -23.46 2.62
N GLY A 563 -16.49 -22.23 2.22
CA GLY A 563 -17.16 -21.28 3.08
C GLY A 563 -17.52 -19.97 2.41
N ILE A 564 -18.12 -19.14 3.25
CA ILE A 564 -18.47 -17.76 2.91
C ILE A 564 -17.87 -16.82 3.94
N GLY A 565 -17.65 -15.59 3.54
CA GLY A 565 -17.08 -14.58 4.44
C GLY A 565 -17.53 -13.17 4.12
N VAL A 566 -17.26 -12.29 5.07
CA VAL A 566 -17.52 -10.87 4.98
C VAL A 566 -16.20 -10.11 5.20
N ARG A 567 -15.99 -9.06 4.43
CA ARG A 567 -14.87 -8.12 4.57
C ARG A 567 -15.44 -6.74 4.77
N TYR A 568 -15.08 -6.10 5.88
CA TYR A 568 -15.47 -4.73 6.16
C TYR A 568 -14.22 -3.86 6.24
N ASP A 569 -14.08 -2.92 5.31
CA ASP A 569 -12.90 -2.06 5.21
C ASP A 569 -12.86 -1.05 6.38
N LEU A 570 -11.80 -1.12 7.16
CA LEU A 570 -11.49 -0.20 8.26
C LEU A 570 -10.53 0.92 7.83
N GLY A 571 -10.39 1.16 6.53
CA GLY A 571 -9.45 2.12 5.97
C GLY A 571 -8.00 1.67 6.12
N GLY A 572 -7.13 2.54 6.61
CA GLY A 572 -5.68 2.27 6.71
C GLY A 572 -5.27 1.05 7.54
N PHE A 573 -6.18 0.43 8.28
CA PHE A 573 -5.93 -0.79 9.08
C PHE A 573 -6.17 -2.09 8.30
N GLY A 574 -6.74 -2.01 7.10
CA GLY A 574 -7.17 -3.16 6.31
C GLY A 574 -8.57 -3.67 6.69
N PRO A 575 -9.12 -4.65 5.94
CA PRO A 575 -10.45 -5.16 6.18
C PRO A 575 -10.54 -6.00 7.46
N LEU A 576 -11.61 -5.83 8.22
CA LEU A 576 -12.06 -6.79 9.21
C LEU A 576 -12.61 -8.00 8.45
N ARG A 577 -12.07 -9.19 8.74
CA ARG A 577 -12.44 -10.45 8.12
C ARG A 577 -13.30 -11.28 9.06
N PHE A 578 -14.40 -11.79 8.56
CA PHE A 578 -15.19 -12.84 9.22
C PHE A 578 -15.51 -13.93 8.20
N ASP A 579 -15.09 -15.17 8.48
CA ASP A 579 -15.31 -16.33 7.63
C ASP A 579 -16.07 -17.43 8.41
N LEU A 580 -17.01 -18.07 7.72
CA LEU A 580 -17.69 -19.31 8.14
C LEU A 580 -17.35 -20.41 7.13
N ALA A 581 -16.85 -21.52 7.60
CA ALA A 581 -16.39 -22.62 6.76
C ALA A 581 -16.84 -23.98 7.29
N VAL A 582 -17.05 -24.91 6.37
CA VAL A 582 -17.39 -26.30 6.66
C VAL A 582 -16.44 -27.26 5.95
N PRO A 583 -16.17 -28.45 6.50
CA PRO A 583 -15.44 -29.48 5.80
C PRO A 583 -16.26 -29.97 4.61
N VAL A 584 -15.58 -30.25 3.47
CA VAL A 584 -16.21 -30.76 2.24
C VAL A 584 -15.77 -32.21 1.97
N GLN A 585 -14.47 -32.49 2.12
CA GLN A 585 -13.87 -33.79 1.88
C GLN A 585 -12.82 -34.09 2.96
N GLY A 586 -12.55 -35.35 3.22
CA GLY A 586 -11.57 -35.81 4.20
C GLY A 586 -12.23 -36.36 5.48
N ASP A 587 -11.41 -37.00 6.32
CA ASP A 587 -11.79 -37.62 7.58
C ASP A 587 -11.46 -36.81 8.84
N THR A 588 -10.97 -35.57 8.64
CA THR A 588 -10.52 -34.68 9.70
C THR A 588 -11.53 -33.60 10.07
N GLY A 589 -12.70 -33.56 9.39
CA GLY A 589 -13.71 -32.51 9.58
C GLY A 589 -14.39 -32.58 10.94
N ASP A 590 -14.66 -31.43 11.54
CA ASP A 590 -15.33 -31.27 12.84
C ASP A 590 -16.33 -30.11 12.83
N GLY A 591 -17.29 -30.19 11.91
CA GLY A 591 -18.39 -29.26 11.81
C GLY A 591 -18.04 -27.85 11.32
N LEU A 592 -18.87 -26.88 11.71
CA LEU A 592 -18.74 -25.50 11.31
C LEU A 592 -17.60 -24.82 12.07
N GLN A 593 -16.71 -24.17 11.33
CA GLN A 593 -15.61 -23.35 11.87
C GLN A 593 -15.85 -21.88 11.56
N PHE A 594 -15.46 -20.98 12.46
CA PHE A 594 -15.46 -19.54 12.20
C PHE A 594 -14.07 -18.93 12.44
N TYR A 595 -13.78 -17.88 11.69
CA TYR A 595 -12.51 -17.15 11.77
C TYR A 595 -12.79 -15.65 11.76
N LEU A 596 -12.18 -14.91 12.69
CA LEU A 596 -12.27 -13.46 12.80
C LEU A 596 -10.86 -12.89 12.87
N GLY A 597 -10.54 -11.92 12.02
CA GLY A 597 -9.21 -11.30 12.01
C GLY A 597 -9.18 -9.99 11.23
N ILE A 598 -8.03 -9.33 11.21
CA ILE A 598 -7.78 -8.12 10.42
C ILE A 598 -6.88 -8.47 9.25
N GLY A 599 -7.22 -8.02 8.04
CA GLY A 599 -6.55 -8.34 6.79
C GLY A 599 -7.29 -9.38 5.95
N GLN A 600 -6.70 -9.77 4.82
CA GLN A 600 -7.24 -10.85 3.97
C GLN A 600 -6.77 -12.23 4.50
N ALA A 601 -7.45 -13.30 4.08
CA ALA A 601 -7.02 -14.67 4.42
C ALA A 601 -5.64 -14.97 3.80
N PHE A 602 -5.40 -14.46 2.61
CA PHE A 602 -4.11 -14.48 1.91
C PHE A 602 -4.02 -13.32 0.92
#